data_e399e9b064d82d2ebf2f5d70d06ab99f
#
_entry.id   e399e9b064d82d2ebf2f5d70d06ab99f
#
_cell.length_a   1.000
_cell.length_b   1.000
_cell.length_c   1.000
_cell.angle_alpha   90.00
_cell.angle_beta   90.00
_cell.angle_gamma   90.00
#
_symmetry.space_group_name_H-M   'P 1'
#
loop_
_entity.id
_entity.type
_entity.pdbx_description
1 polymer ?
#
loop_
_entity_poly.entity_id
_entity_poly.type
_entity_poly.pdbx_seq_one_letter_code
_entity_poly.pdbx_strand_id
1 'polypeptide(L)'
;MMKSFRIGPFRLAPHQRNGKATSKWLVDVPASIAGGKRKRKFFDTCEDAKRFARELDRRYRRGELGLSHTQATAEGTFRELATDWLAFQELRVTTGRKRQSSFDVDRYRLRVLLETFGDQSLAVINEERIALLQAMRLKQGRSPSTVNSDVRLLMKLLRWAHRKGRLSALPEFEWLPEDVSDTVVPTQDEVQRIIDHLPDRLKPLVRLIAQTACRSGEAFHLAWDHVDLDACMVAFRPHGNWTPKTRASIRQVPISRDLADELAALPRESEFVFPGKSPGKPIENIKRAFQTAVEAAKITRYGKPIRITPHTLRKATATWLAIDHRVPQRILQSILGHAPGSSVTDRYYVSSSDEAKRQAVSDLSI
;
A
#
# COMPACT_ATOMS: atom_id res chain seq x y z
N MET A 1 31.83 -41.34 16.58
CA MET A 1 30.50 -40.84 17.05
C MET A 1 29.60 -40.66 15.83
N MET A 2 28.48 -41.35 15.77
CA MET A 2 27.48 -41.13 14.70
C MET A 2 26.81 -39.77 14.89
N LYS A 3 26.92 -38.91 13.88
CA LYS A 3 26.40 -37.53 13.93
C LYS A 3 24.88 -37.51 13.67
N SER A 4 24.17 -36.62 14.31
CA SER A 4 22.76 -36.32 13.99
C SER A 4 22.66 -35.65 12.62
N PHE A 5 21.61 -35.94 11.85
CA PHE A 5 21.33 -35.34 10.56
C PHE A 5 19.81 -35.08 10.39
N ARG A 6 19.41 -34.48 9.27
CA ARG A 6 17.99 -34.18 8.99
C ARG A 6 17.57 -34.81 7.66
N ILE A 7 16.28 -35.15 7.59
CA ILE A 7 15.56 -35.48 6.36
C ILE A 7 14.32 -34.57 6.35
N GLY A 8 14.32 -33.57 5.50
CA GLY A 8 13.32 -32.51 5.57
C GLY A 8 13.30 -31.82 6.96
N PRO A 9 12.11 -31.57 7.54
CA PRO A 9 11.97 -30.97 8.86
C PRO A 9 12.29 -31.93 10.02
N PHE A 10 12.50 -33.23 9.76
CA PHE A 10 12.69 -34.28 10.77
C PHE A 10 14.17 -34.44 11.15
N ARG A 11 14.45 -34.42 12.46
CA ARG A 11 15.80 -34.66 12.99
C ARG A 11 15.97 -36.14 13.36
N LEU A 12 17.04 -36.74 12.87
CA LEU A 12 17.47 -38.10 13.22
C LEU A 12 18.74 -38.01 14.08
N ALA A 13 18.77 -38.72 15.18
CA ALA A 13 19.92 -38.75 16.07
C ALA A 13 20.05 -40.11 16.76
N PRO A 14 21.28 -40.57 17.10
CA PRO A 14 21.47 -41.70 18.01
C PRO A 14 20.80 -41.39 19.34
N HIS A 15 20.03 -42.31 19.88
CA HIS A 15 19.38 -42.13 21.17
C HIS A 15 20.41 -42.23 22.30
N GLN A 16 20.33 -41.31 23.26
CA GLN A 16 21.16 -41.32 24.46
C GLN A 16 20.27 -41.43 25.70
N ARG A 17 20.67 -42.27 26.63
CA ARG A 17 20.06 -42.44 27.94
C ARG A 17 21.13 -42.23 29.01
N ASN A 18 20.94 -41.25 29.90
CA ASN A 18 21.89 -40.85 30.94
C ASN A 18 23.32 -40.58 30.40
N GLY A 19 23.39 -39.87 29.22
CA GLY A 19 24.66 -39.50 28.60
C GLY A 19 25.38 -40.63 27.84
N LYS A 20 24.87 -41.89 27.89
CA LYS A 20 25.42 -43.02 27.14
C LYS A 20 24.58 -43.28 25.87
N ALA A 21 25.26 -43.49 24.74
CA ALA A 21 24.62 -43.88 23.50
C ALA A 21 23.97 -45.25 23.64
N THR A 22 22.74 -45.40 23.18
CA THR A 22 22.05 -46.69 23.07
C THR A 22 22.15 -47.19 21.64
N SER A 23 21.79 -48.47 21.40
CA SER A 23 21.70 -49.03 20.04
C SER A 23 20.58 -48.42 19.18
N LYS A 24 19.72 -47.57 19.74
CA LYS A 24 18.52 -47.06 19.06
C LYS A 24 18.74 -45.70 18.39
N TRP A 25 17.98 -45.47 17.33
CA TRP A 25 17.89 -44.20 16.62
C TRP A 25 16.58 -43.50 16.95
N LEU A 26 16.66 -42.20 17.13
CA LEU A 26 15.52 -41.31 17.39
C LEU A 26 15.16 -40.53 16.12
N VAL A 27 13.90 -40.59 15.73
CA VAL A 27 13.30 -39.61 14.79
C VAL A 27 12.45 -38.66 15.59
N ASP A 28 12.79 -37.40 15.49
CA ASP A 28 12.17 -36.30 16.20
C ASP A 28 11.23 -35.53 15.24
N VAL A 29 9.94 -35.56 15.52
CA VAL A 29 8.88 -34.89 14.77
C VAL A 29 8.51 -33.60 15.49
N PRO A 30 8.74 -32.40 14.87
CA PRO A 30 8.43 -31.14 15.48
C PRO A 30 6.94 -31.00 15.88
N ALA A 31 6.64 -30.23 16.91
CA ALA A 31 5.29 -30.02 17.40
C ALA A 31 4.36 -29.42 16.31
N SER A 32 4.90 -28.54 15.45
CA SER A 32 4.21 -27.96 14.31
C SER A 32 3.71 -28.99 13.27
N ILE A 33 4.37 -30.17 13.21
CA ILE A 33 4.04 -31.25 12.27
C ILE A 33 3.27 -32.37 12.99
N ALA A 34 3.43 -32.49 14.31
CA ALA A 34 2.89 -33.57 15.09
C ALA A 34 1.53 -33.26 15.78
N GLY A 35 0.89 -32.15 15.44
CA GLY A 35 -0.41 -31.74 16.02
C GLY A 35 -0.30 -31.11 17.40
N GLY A 36 0.66 -30.20 17.60
CA GLY A 36 0.80 -29.38 18.81
C GLY A 36 1.72 -29.97 19.90
N LYS A 37 2.01 -31.26 19.88
CA LYS A 37 2.97 -31.90 20.80
C LYS A 37 4.09 -32.58 20.03
N ARG A 38 5.34 -32.28 20.40
CA ARG A 38 6.53 -32.93 19.83
C ARG A 38 6.45 -34.43 20.02
N LYS A 39 6.58 -35.23 18.93
CA LYS A 39 6.59 -36.69 18.97
C LYS A 39 7.97 -37.22 18.68
N ARG A 40 8.37 -38.28 19.40
CA ARG A 40 9.64 -38.98 19.24
C ARG A 40 9.38 -40.45 18.98
N LYS A 41 9.98 -41.01 17.93
CA LYS A 41 9.89 -42.43 17.61
C LYS A 41 11.28 -43.04 17.57
N PHE A 42 11.40 -44.25 18.12
CA PHE A 42 12.67 -44.93 18.26
C PHE A 42 12.72 -46.13 17.33
N PHE A 43 13.90 -46.38 16.76
CA PHE A 43 14.18 -47.46 15.81
C PHE A 43 15.47 -48.18 16.22
N ASP A 44 15.55 -49.47 15.91
CA ASP A 44 16.73 -50.26 16.26
C ASP A 44 17.87 -50.04 15.26
N THR A 45 17.57 -49.64 14.01
CA THR A 45 18.58 -49.34 13.00
C THR A 45 18.48 -47.94 12.44
N CYS A 46 19.61 -47.40 11.96
CA CYS A 46 19.66 -46.12 11.27
C CYS A 46 18.84 -46.14 9.96
N GLU A 47 18.85 -47.27 9.26
CA GLU A 47 18.14 -47.40 7.98
C GLU A 47 16.62 -47.39 8.17
N ASP A 48 16.09 -48.00 9.22
CA ASP A 48 14.67 -47.95 9.54
C ASP A 48 14.24 -46.53 9.93
N ALA A 49 15.07 -45.85 10.71
CA ALA A 49 14.85 -44.44 11.05
C ALA A 49 14.83 -43.54 9.80
N LYS A 50 15.76 -43.74 8.85
CA LYS A 50 15.82 -43.04 7.57
C LYS A 50 14.61 -43.36 6.69
N ARG A 51 14.22 -44.62 6.57
CA ARG A 51 13.06 -45.05 5.79
C ARG A 51 11.79 -44.40 6.32
N PHE A 52 11.60 -44.41 7.62
CA PHE A 52 10.47 -43.76 8.28
C PHE A 52 10.48 -42.24 8.08
N ALA A 53 11.63 -41.60 8.24
CA ALA A 53 11.73 -40.14 8.05
C ALA A 53 11.52 -39.71 6.58
N ARG A 54 11.98 -40.52 5.59
CA ARG A 54 11.71 -40.25 4.16
C ARG A 54 10.23 -40.42 3.82
N GLU A 55 9.54 -41.38 4.43
CA GLU A 55 8.10 -41.56 4.27
C GLU A 55 7.34 -40.39 4.89
N LEU A 56 7.74 -39.95 6.08
CA LEU A 56 7.19 -38.73 6.69
C LEU A 56 7.46 -37.49 5.84
N ASP A 57 8.65 -37.34 5.25
CA ASP A 57 8.98 -36.18 4.40
C ASP A 57 8.16 -36.19 3.10
N ARG A 58 7.93 -37.37 2.48
CA ARG A 58 7.03 -37.49 1.34
C ARG A 58 5.59 -37.07 1.69
N ARG A 59 5.10 -37.54 2.84
CA ARG A 59 3.76 -37.18 3.34
C ARG A 59 3.66 -35.70 3.71
N TYR A 60 4.72 -35.14 4.28
CA TYR A 60 4.82 -33.72 4.59
C TYR A 60 4.80 -32.86 3.31
N ARG A 61 5.59 -33.21 2.30
CA ARG A 61 5.60 -32.53 0.99
C ARG A 61 4.26 -32.63 0.24
N ARG A 62 3.49 -33.71 0.47
CA ARG A 62 2.12 -33.86 -0.05
C ARG A 62 1.06 -33.16 0.81
N GLY A 63 1.46 -32.46 1.87
CA GLY A 63 0.53 -31.80 2.78
C GLY A 63 -0.25 -32.74 3.71
N GLU A 64 0.11 -34.03 3.77
CA GLU A 64 -0.56 -35.05 4.58
C GLU A 64 -0.10 -35.06 6.06
N LEU A 65 1.02 -34.41 6.36
CA LEU A 65 1.61 -34.30 7.71
C LEU A 65 1.78 -32.85 8.10
N GLY A 66 1.40 -32.53 9.32
CA GLY A 66 1.40 -31.17 9.85
C GLY A 66 0.01 -30.56 9.85
N LEU A 67 -0.87 -31.16 9.10
CA LEU A 67 -2.28 -31.08 9.35
C LEU A 67 -2.67 -32.34 10.16
N SER A 68 -2.81 -32.24 11.49
CA SER A 68 -4.06 -32.73 11.97
C SER A 68 -5.06 -32.15 10.99
N HIS A 69 -5.81 -32.98 10.27
CA HIS A 69 -7.17 -32.65 9.92
C HIS A 69 -8.00 -32.56 11.24
N THR A 70 -7.69 -31.64 12.11
CA THR A 70 -8.69 -30.74 12.58
C THR A 70 -9.11 -30.11 11.26
N GLN A 71 -10.20 -30.59 10.66
CA GLN A 71 -11.00 -29.78 9.75
C GLN A 71 -10.87 -28.37 10.30
N ALA A 72 -10.28 -27.47 9.51
CA ALA A 72 -10.14 -26.11 9.98
C ALA A 72 -11.54 -25.75 10.45
N THR A 73 -11.72 -25.68 11.76
CA THR A 73 -13.01 -25.33 12.35
C THR A 73 -13.16 -23.87 12.04
N ALA A 74 -13.59 -23.63 10.82
CA ALA A 74 -13.95 -22.32 10.37
C ALA A 74 -15.43 -22.19 10.69
N GLU A 75 -15.71 -21.43 11.72
CA GLU A 75 -17.07 -21.16 12.12
C GLU A 75 -17.64 -20.03 11.26
N GLY A 76 -18.72 -20.35 10.55
CA GLY A 76 -19.52 -19.40 9.80
C GLY A 76 -19.09 -19.18 8.36
N THR A 77 -19.85 -18.33 7.70
CA THR A 77 -19.68 -17.94 6.30
C THR A 77 -18.81 -16.68 6.18
N PHE A 78 -18.33 -16.43 4.97
CA PHE A 78 -17.61 -15.17 4.68
C PHE A 78 -18.54 -13.95 4.85
N ARG A 79 -19.84 -14.07 4.57
CA ARG A 79 -20.83 -13.00 4.75
C ARG A 79 -20.98 -12.60 6.20
N GLU A 80 -21.09 -13.57 7.11
CA GLU A 80 -21.13 -13.30 8.55
C GLU A 80 -19.84 -12.63 9.03
N LEU A 81 -18.68 -13.15 8.61
CA LEU A 81 -17.38 -12.52 8.90
C LEU A 81 -17.33 -11.08 8.42
N ALA A 82 -17.78 -10.82 7.19
CA ALA A 82 -17.77 -9.50 6.59
C ALA A 82 -18.68 -8.52 7.34
N THR A 83 -19.87 -8.97 7.76
CA THR A 83 -20.83 -8.18 8.54
C THR A 83 -20.23 -7.78 9.90
N ASP A 84 -19.71 -8.75 10.64
CA ASP A 84 -19.08 -8.51 11.95
C ASP A 84 -17.85 -7.59 11.82
N TRP A 85 -17.06 -7.81 10.76
CA TRP A 85 -15.88 -6.99 10.51
C TRP A 85 -16.26 -5.55 10.15
N LEU A 86 -17.30 -5.32 9.35
CA LEU A 86 -17.80 -3.98 9.03
C LEU A 86 -18.28 -3.25 10.28
N ALA A 87 -19.08 -3.91 11.13
CA ALA A 87 -19.53 -3.33 12.39
C ALA A 87 -18.34 -2.93 13.29
N PHE A 88 -17.30 -3.78 13.36
CA PHE A 88 -16.06 -3.44 14.07
C PHE A 88 -15.32 -2.26 13.44
N GLN A 89 -15.28 -2.16 12.08
CA GLN A 89 -14.62 -1.02 11.43
C GLN A 89 -15.40 0.29 11.63
N GLU A 90 -16.73 0.23 11.70
CA GLU A 90 -17.59 1.39 11.97
C GLU A 90 -17.36 1.92 13.39
N LEU A 91 -17.27 1.03 14.38
CA LEU A 91 -16.88 1.40 15.74
C LEU A 91 -15.50 2.10 15.76
N ARG A 92 -14.56 1.66 14.91
CA ARG A 92 -13.24 2.32 14.78
C ARG A 92 -13.34 3.70 14.14
N VAL A 93 -14.32 3.94 13.27
CA VAL A 93 -14.58 5.28 12.72
C VAL A 93 -15.13 6.18 13.81
N THR A 94 -16.15 5.72 14.53
CA THR A 94 -16.77 6.46 15.64
C THR A 94 -15.74 6.84 16.72
N THR A 95 -14.79 5.95 17.00
CA THR A 95 -13.71 6.21 17.98
C THR A 95 -12.50 6.95 17.41
N GLY A 96 -12.58 7.48 16.18
CA GLY A 96 -11.48 8.23 15.53
C GLY A 96 -10.26 7.37 15.15
N ARG A 97 -10.31 6.05 15.34
CA ARG A 97 -9.21 5.12 15.00
C ARG A 97 -9.14 4.75 13.53
N LYS A 98 -10.11 5.15 12.75
CA LYS A 98 -10.19 4.95 11.30
C LYS A 98 -10.92 6.12 10.66
N ARG A 99 -10.46 6.55 9.49
CA ARG A 99 -11.13 7.59 8.72
C ARG A 99 -12.35 7.04 8.00
N GLN A 100 -13.42 7.83 7.90
CA GLN A 100 -14.62 7.50 7.16
C GLN A 100 -14.29 7.10 5.71
N SER A 101 -13.47 7.90 5.00
CA SER A 101 -13.09 7.61 3.62
C SER A 101 -12.38 6.25 3.45
N SER A 102 -11.58 5.82 4.43
CA SER A 102 -10.95 4.49 4.40
C SER A 102 -11.95 3.37 4.66
N PHE A 103 -12.98 3.64 5.46
CA PHE A 103 -14.07 2.70 5.69
C PHE A 103 -14.93 2.53 4.42
N ASP A 104 -15.23 3.64 3.74
CA ASP A 104 -16.02 3.62 2.49
C ASP A 104 -15.30 2.84 1.38
N VAL A 105 -13.98 3.00 1.26
CA VAL A 105 -13.16 2.22 0.32
C VAL A 105 -13.19 0.73 0.66
N ASP A 106 -13.01 0.37 1.94
CA ASP A 106 -13.07 -1.02 2.38
C ASP A 106 -14.48 -1.60 2.10
N ARG A 107 -15.56 -0.87 2.40
CA ARG A 107 -16.95 -1.26 2.15
C ARG A 107 -17.22 -1.46 0.64
N TYR A 108 -16.71 -0.57 -0.20
CA TYR A 108 -16.85 -0.69 -1.66
C TYR A 108 -16.17 -1.96 -2.19
N ARG A 109 -14.92 -2.20 -1.78
CA ARG A 109 -14.15 -3.37 -2.22
C ARG A 109 -14.72 -4.68 -1.70
N LEU A 110 -15.29 -4.66 -0.49
CA LEU A 110 -15.89 -5.84 0.12
C LEU A 110 -17.06 -6.41 -0.70
N ARG A 111 -17.75 -5.59 -1.51
CA ARG A 111 -18.81 -6.07 -2.40
C ARG A 111 -18.32 -7.16 -3.34
N VAL A 112 -17.15 -6.96 -3.96
CA VAL A 112 -16.53 -7.94 -4.87
C VAL A 112 -16.25 -9.26 -4.14
N LEU A 113 -15.74 -9.18 -2.92
CA LEU A 113 -15.44 -10.36 -2.11
C LEU A 113 -16.73 -11.07 -1.66
N LEU A 114 -17.79 -10.34 -1.36
CA LEU A 114 -19.11 -10.89 -1.03
C LEU A 114 -19.76 -11.56 -2.22
N GLU A 115 -19.61 -11.02 -3.44
CA GLU A 115 -20.07 -11.66 -4.67
C GLU A 115 -19.36 -12.98 -4.92
N THR A 116 -18.08 -13.08 -4.56
CA THR A 116 -17.24 -14.26 -4.82
C THR A 116 -17.37 -15.33 -3.74
N PHE A 117 -17.35 -14.92 -2.46
CA PHE A 117 -17.23 -15.83 -1.32
C PHE A 117 -18.45 -15.83 -0.39
N GLY A 118 -19.39 -14.90 -0.55
CA GLY A 118 -20.45 -14.55 0.40
C GLY A 118 -20.94 -15.68 1.30
N ASP A 119 -21.61 -16.65 0.73
CA ASP A 119 -22.26 -17.73 1.51
C ASP A 119 -21.36 -18.96 1.68
N GLN A 120 -20.09 -18.88 1.22
CA GLN A 120 -19.14 -19.96 1.39
C GLN A 120 -18.59 -19.98 2.82
N SER A 121 -18.33 -21.20 3.32
CA SER A 121 -17.63 -21.40 4.59
C SER A 121 -16.23 -20.82 4.52
N LEU A 122 -15.73 -20.23 5.62
CA LEU A 122 -14.35 -19.75 5.72
C LEU A 122 -13.33 -20.85 5.47
N ALA A 123 -13.66 -22.12 5.74
CA ALA A 123 -12.78 -23.27 5.55
C ALA A 123 -12.41 -23.53 4.09
N VAL A 124 -13.25 -23.13 3.14
CA VAL A 124 -13.00 -23.38 1.71
C VAL A 124 -12.21 -22.26 1.03
N ILE A 125 -11.94 -21.17 1.75
CA ILE A 125 -11.12 -20.06 1.22
C ILE A 125 -9.65 -20.43 1.36
N ASN A 126 -9.15 -21.14 0.39
CA ASN A 126 -7.77 -21.64 0.29
C ASN A 126 -7.01 -20.90 -0.83
N GLU A 127 -5.76 -21.28 -1.08
CA GLU A 127 -4.90 -20.73 -2.12
C GLU A 127 -5.57 -20.79 -3.51
N GLU A 128 -6.14 -21.95 -3.87
CA GLU A 128 -6.80 -22.14 -5.16
C GLU A 128 -7.97 -21.16 -5.36
N ARG A 129 -8.78 -20.94 -4.33
CA ARG A 129 -9.90 -19.99 -4.37
C ARG A 129 -9.45 -18.54 -4.50
N ILE A 130 -8.31 -18.20 -3.89
CA ILE A 130 -7.70 -16.87 -4.08
C ILE A 130 -7.18 -16.71 -5.50
N ALA A 131 -6.52 -17.73 -6.07
CA ALA A 131 -6.06 -17.72 -7.45
C ALA A 131 -7.24 -17.59 -8.44
N LEU A 132 -8.36 -18.27 -8.20
CA LEU A 132 -9.59 -18.13 -9.00
C LEU A 132 -10.17 -16.72 -8.92
N LEU A 133 -10.19 -16.07 -7.75
CA LEU A 133 -10.56 -14.66 -7.61
C LEU A 133 -9.64 -13.77 -8.46
N GLN A 134 -8.33 -13.96 -8.36
CA GLN A 134 -7.36 -13.18 -9.15
C GLN A 134 -7.60 -13.35 -10.65
N ALA A 135 -7.74 -14.58 -11.13
CA ALA A 135 -8.00 -14.88 -12.54
C ALA A 135 -9.31 -14.26 -13.04
N MET A 136 -10.38 -14.36 -12.26
CA MET A 136 -11.68 -13.75 -12.58
C MET A 136 -11.58 -12.23 -12.71
N ARG A 137 -10.88 -11.58 -11.78
CA ARG A 137 -10.72 -10.12 -11.78
C ARG A 137 -9.86 -9.63 -12.93
N LEU A 138 -8.80 -10.37 -13.29
CA LEU A 138 -8.00 -10.07 -14.49
C LEU A 138 -8.84 -10.21 -15.77
N LYS A 139 -9.65 -11.27 -15.87
CA LYS A 139 -10.59 -11.46 -17.01
C LYS A 139 -11.62 -10.33 -17.13
N GLN A 140 -11.99 -9.70 -16.00
CA GLN A 140 -12.83 -8.50 -15.97
C GLN A 140 -12.07 -7.21 -16.36
N GLY A 141 -10.83 -7.29 -16.83
CA GLY A 141 -10.00 -6.15 -17.24
C GLY A 141 -9.45 -5.32 -16.08
N ARG A 142 -9.40 -5.87 -14.85
CA ARG A 142 -8.79 -5.15 -13.72
C ARG A 142 -7.28 -5.31 -13.75
N SER A 143 -6.57 -4.21 -13.42
CA SER A 143 -5.11 -4.25 -13.32
C SER A 143 -4.64 -5.15 -12.17
N PRO A 144 -3.43 -5.77 -12.26
CA PRO A 144 -2.84 -6.56 -11.18
C PRO A 144 -2.85 -5.82 -9.83
N SER A 145 -2.53 -4.53 -9.80
CA SER A 145 -2.54 -3.72 -8.58
C SER A 145 -3.94 -3.59 -7.94
N THR A 146 -5.00 -3.48 -8.77
CA THR A 146 -6.39 -3.48 -8.29
C THR A 146 -6.74 -4.83 -7.69
N VAL A 147 -6.40 -5.93 -8.38
CA VAL A 147 -6.66 -7.30 -7.91
C VAL A 147 -5.89 -7.57 -6.61
N ASN A 148 -4.63 -7.22 -6.54
CA ASN A 148 -3.83 -7.31 -5.32
C ASN A 148 -4.45 -6.52 -4.14
N SER A 149 -5.10 -5.40 -4.45
CA SER A 149 -5.80 -4.63 -3.42
C SER A 149 -7.07 -5.33 -2.90
N ASP A 150 -7.78 -6.09 -3.76
CA ASP A 150 -8.92 -6.93 -3.34
C ASP A 150 -8.41 -8.08 -2.45
N VAL A 151 -7.31 -8.75 -2.84
CA VAL A 151 -6.68 -9.81 -2.03
C VAL A 151 -6.15 -9.26 -0.69
N ARG A 152 -5.57 -8.05 -0.66
CA ARG A 152 -5.15 -7.40 0.61
C ARG A 152 -6.32 -7.24 1.57
N LEU A 153 -7.50 -6.86 1.06
CA LEU A 153 -8.70 -6.74 1.88
C LEU A 153 -9.17 -8.12 2.37
N LEU A 154 -9.23 -9.13 1.49
CA LEU A 154 -9.57 -10.50 1.86
C LEU A 154 -8.66 -10.99 3.00
N MET A 155 -7.34 -10.90 2.82
CA MET A 155 -6.37 -11.32 3.83
C MET A 155 -6.47 -10.52 5.14
N LYS A 156 -6.92 -9.27 5.08
CA LYS A 156 -7.18 -8.46 6.28
C LYS A 156 -8.37 -9.01 7.09
N LEU A 157 -9.44 -9.45 6.42
CA LEU A 157 -10.58 -10.11 7.05
C LEU A 157 -10.19 -11.49 7.60
N LEU A 158 -9.50 -12.31 6.81
CA LEU A 158 -9.09 -13.66 7.25
C LEU A 158 -8.13 -13.60 8.44
N ARG A 159 -7.17 -12.64 8.47
CA ARG A 159 -6.32 -12.42 9.65
C ARG A 159 -7.13 -11.97 10.87
N TRP A 160 -8.20 -11.19 10.67
CA TRP A 160 -9.08 -10.82 11.76
C TRP A 160 -9.89 -12.02 12.27
N ALA A 161 -10.42 -12.88 11.38
CA ALA A 161 -11.07 -14.14 11.71
C ALA A 161 -10.16 -15.07 12.49
N HIS A 162 -8.90 -15.23 12.03
CA HIS A 162 -7.89 -16.05 12.71
C HIS A 162 -7.63 -15.56 14.14
N ARG A 163 -7.44 -14.24 14.34
CA ARG A 163 -7.28 -13.66 15.69
C ARG A 163 -8.51 -13.84 16.59
N LYS A 164 -9.68 -14.02 16.01
CA LYS A 164 -10.95 -14.28 16.74
C LYS A 164 -11.19 -15.79 16.96
N GLY A 165 -10.29 -16.65 16.54
CA GLY A 165 -10.42 -18.11 16.64
C GLY A 165 -11.38 -18.74 15.64
N ARG A 166 -11.96 -17.94 14.70
CA ARG A 166 -12.91 -18.42 13.68
C ARG A 166 -12.23 -19.12 12.50
N LEU A 167 -10.92 -19.06 12.41
CA LEU A 167 -10.11 -19.70 11.38
C LEU A 167 -8.83 -20.22 12.01
N SER A 168 -8.52 -21.50 11.85
CA SER A 168 -7.36 -22.14 12.49
C SER A 168 -6.03 -21.79 11.82
N ALA A 169 -6.02 -21.55 10.50
CA ALA A 169 -4.83 -21.21 9.73
C ALA A 169 -5.18 -20.21 8.62
N LEU A 170 -4.22 -19.41 8.20
CA LEU A 170 -4.37 -18.52 7.06
C LEU A 170 -3.99 -19.25 5.77
N PRO A 171 -4.70 -19.02 4.66
CA PRO A 171 -4.29 -19.55 3.36
C PRO A 171 -2.98 -18.92 2.89
N GLU A 172 -2.16 -19.71 2.23
CA GLU A 172 -1.05 -19.22 1.42
C GLU A 172 -1.62 -18.61 0.12
N PHE A 173 -0.88 -17.71 -0.50
CA PHE A 173 -1.25 -17.12 -1.79
C PHE A 173 -0.06 -16.37 -2.39
N GLU A 174 -0.09 -16.18 -3.70
CA GLU A 174 0.90 -15.40 -4.43
C GLU A 174 0.32 -14.05 -4.88
N TRP A 175 1.17 -13.02 -4.80
CA TRP A 175 0.83 -11.71 -5.36
C TRP A 175 0.96 -11.74 -6.88
N LEU A 176 0.02 -11.11 -7.57
CA LEU A 176 0.22 -10.83 -8.99
C LEU A 176 1.38 -9.85 -9.17
N PRO A 177 2.26 -10.08 -10.16
CA PRO A 177 3.29 -9.11 -10.49
C PRO A 177 2.65 -7.77 -10.89
N GLU A 178 3.14 -6.69 -10.29
CA GLU A 178 2.70 -5.34 -10.61
C GLU A 178 3.77 -4.68 -11.48
N ASP A 179 3.40 -4.28 -12.69
CA ASP A 179 4.29 -3.47 -13.51
C ASP A 179 4.57 -2.13 -12.82
N VAL A 180 5.83 -1.83 -12.64
CA VAL A 180 6.26 -0.48 -12.26
C VAL A 180 6.10 0.38 -13.50
N SER A 181 4.93 1.00 -13.66
CA SER A 181 4.76 1.97 -14.74
C SER A 181 5.68 3.15 -14.49
N ASP A 182 6.60 3.39 -15.40
CA ASP A 182 7.37 4.63 -15.40
C ASP A 182 6.38 5.79 -15.50
N THR A 183 6.17 6.44 -14.36
CA THR A 183 5.29 7.61 -14.34
C THR A 183 6.02 8.72 -15.05
N VAL A 184 5.57 9.06 -16.24
CA VAL A 184 6.12 10.18 -16.99
C VAL A 184 5.95 11.46 -16.18
N VAL A 185 7.05 12.14 -15.95
CA VAL A 185 7.08 13.44 -15.26
C VAL A 185 6.90 14.54 -16.30
N PRO A 186 5.86 15.38 -16.22
CA PRO A 186 5.72 16.53 -17.10
C PRO A 186 6.80 17.57 -16.81
N THR A 187 7.21 18.32 -17.83
CA THR A 187 8.11 19.48 -17.67
C THR A 187 7.35 20.68 -17.06
N GLN A 188 8.09 21.69 -16.60
CA GLN A 188 7.47 22.92 -16.07
C GLN A 188 6.63 23.63 -17.14
N ASP A 189 7.11 23.71 -18.39
CA ASP A 189 6.36 24.30 -19.51
C ASP A 189 5.09 23.51 -19.85
N GLU A 190 5.12 22.19 -19.73
CA GLU A 190 3.94 21.36 -19.93
C GLU A 190 2.91 21.59 -18.84
N VAL A 191 3.35 21.77 -17.59
CA VAL A 191 2.45 22.11 -16.48
C VAL A 191 1.88 23.51 -16.67
N GLN A 192 2.67 24.48 -17.13
CA GLN A 192 2.17 25.82 -17.44
C GLN A 192 1.10 25.78 -18.54
N ARG A 193 1.32 25.02 -19.63
CA ARG A 193 0.30 24.83 -20.68
C ARG A 193 -1.01 24.23 -20.14
N ILE A 194 -0.93 23.28 -19.19
CA ILE A 194 -2.13 22.75 -18.54
C ILE A 194 -2.84 23.85 -17.75
N ILE A 195 -2.09 24.67 -17.00
CA ILE A 195 -2.65 25.79 -16.20
C ILE A 195 -3.33 26.81 -17.10
N ASP A 196 -2.77 27.11 -18.27
CA ASP A 196 -3.34 28.08 -19.22
C ASP A 196 -4.73 27.67 -19.73
N HIS A 197 -4.96 26.36 -19.88
CA HIS A 197 -6.24 25.79 -20.31
C HIS A 197 -7.24 25.55 -19.17
N LEU A 198 -6.88 25.86 -17.90
CA LEU A 198 -7.81 25.74 -16.79
C LEU A 198 -8.75 26.95 -16.70
N PRO A 199 -9.98 26.77 -16.16
CA PRO A 199 -10.79 27.89 -15.70
C PRO A 199 -10.02 28.78 -14.72
N ASP A 200 -10.12 30.10 -14.83
CA ASP A 200 -9.30 31.07 -14.07
C ASP A 200 -9.33 30.80 -12.55
N ARG A 201 -10.50 30.48 -12.00
CA ARG A 201 -10.66 30.16 -10.58
C ARG A 201 -9.86 28.94 -10.11
N LEU A 202 -9.41 28.07 -11.03
CA LEU A 202 -8.65 26.86 -10.71
C LEU A 202 -7.16 27.01 -10.96
N LYS A 203 -6.72 28.05 -11.69
CA LYS A 203 -5.31 28.29 -11.99
C LYS A 203 -4.46 28.43 -10.71
N PRO A 204 -4.83 29.30 -9.73
CA PRO A 204 -4.07 29.44 -8.49
C PRO A 204 -4.01 28.14 -7.67
N LEU A 205 -5.10 27.35 -7.65
CA LEU A 205 -5.14 26.05 -6.96
C LEU A 205 -4.14 25.06 -7.56
N VAL A 206 -4.11 24.93 -8.89
CA VAL A 206 -3.22 23.98 -9.57
C VAL A 206 -1.78 24.47 -9.48
N ARG A 207 -1.54 25.80 -9.55
CA ARG A 207 -0.22 26.38 -9.35
C ARG A 207 0.31 26.15 -7.92
N LEU A 208 -0.56 26.29 -6.91
CA LEU A 208 -0.22 25.94 -5.53
C LEU A 208 0.21 24.48 -5.40
N ILE A 209 -0.53 23.53 -6.00
CA ILE A 209 -0.16 22.11 -5.99
C ILE A 209 1.19 21.88 -6.69
N ALA A 210 1.41 22.55 -7.82
CA ALA A 210 2.64 22.44 -8.60
C ALA A 210 3.86 23.08 -7.90
N GLN A 211 3.72 24.14 -7.15
CA GLN A 211 4.83 24.78 -6.45
C GLN A 211 5.17 24.09 -5.12
N THR A 212 4.14 23.74 -4.33
CA THR A 212 4.32 23.24 -2.97
C THR A 212 4.39 21.72 -2.89
N ALA A 213 4.13 21.04 -3.99
CA ALA A 213 3.97 19.57 -4.02
C ALA A 213 2.97 19.06 -2.97
N CYS A 214 2.00 19.85 -2.55
CA CYS A 214 0.99 19.42 -1.59
C CYS A 214 0.04 18.37 -2.18
N ARG A 215 -0.63 17.61 -1.33
CA ARG A 215 -1.68 16.71 -1.79
C ARG A 215 -2.93 17.51 -2.16
N SER A 216 -3.68 17.06 -3.17
CA SER A 216 -4.92 17.76 -3.57
C SER A 216 -5.86 18.03 -2.39
N GLY A 217 -6.02 17.06 -1.47
CA GLY A 217 -6.84 17.26 -0.28
C GLY A 217 -6.27 18.32 0.69
N GLU A 218 -4.96 18.52 0.73
CA GLU A 218 -4.32 19.60 1.52
C GLU A 218 -4.62 20.96 0.89
N ALA A 219 -4.49 21.07 -0.43
CA ALA A 219 -4.83 22.29 -1.17
C ALA A 219 -6.33 22.64 -1.09
N PHE A 220 -7.20 21.64 -1.22
CA PHE A 220 -8.65 21.85 -1.16
C PHE A 220 -9.12 22.40 0.19
N HIS A 221 -8.48 21.99 1.30
CA HIS A 221 -8.83 22.42 2.64
C HIS A 221 -7.90 23.53 3.18
N LEU A 222 -7.19 24.22 2.29
CA LEU A 222 -6.39 25.37 2.69
C LEU A 222 -7.33 26.51 3.11
N ALA A 223 -7.20 26.96 4.34
CA ALA A 223 -7.96 28.07 4.87
C ALA A 223 -7.12 29.37 4.86
N TRP A 224 -7.75 30.51 4.86
CA TRP A 224 -7.08 31.82 4.81
C TRP A 224 -6.18 32.07 6.03
N ASP A 225 -6.54 31.56 7.21
CA ASP A 225 -5.72 31.66 8.42
C ASP A 225 -4.46 30.79 8.37
N HIS A 226 -4.29 30.01 7.31
CA HIS A 226 -3.11 29.21 7.02
C HIS A 226 -2.22 29.80 5.92
N VAL A 227 -2.55 31.00 5.42
CA VAL A 227 -1.82 31.69 4.35
C VAL A 227 -1.27 32.99 4.87
N ASP A 228 0.02 33.14 4.87
CA ASP A 228 0.74 34.38 5.13
C ASP A 228 1.22 34.94 3.78
N LEU A 229 0.48 35.91 3.25
CA LEU A 229 0.75 36.52 1.94
C LEU A 229 2.01 37.38 1.99
N ASP A 230 2.25 38.06 3.11
CA ASP A 230 3.39 38.96 3.28
C ASP A 230 4.70 38.18 3.37
N ALA A 231 4.70 37.12 4.17
CA ALA A 231 5.84 36.18 4.28
C ALA A 231 5.93 35.21 3.10
N CYS A 232 4.97 35.16 2.16
CA CYS A 232 4.85 34.18 1.10
C CYS A 232 4.92 32.73 1.61
N MET A 233 4.11 32.39 2.61
CA MET A 233 4.10 31.09 3.27
C MET A 233 2.70 30.49 3.30
N VAL A 234 2.61 29.17 3.11
CA VAL A 234 1.38 28.42 3.34
C VAL A 234 1.62 27.31 4.37
N ALA A 235 0.66 27.12 5.28
CA ALA A 235 0.69 26.09 6.30
C ALA A 235 -0.35 25.01 6.00
N PHE A 236 0.10 23.76 5.81
CA PHE A 236 -0.79 22.61 5.70
C PHE A 236 -0.96 22.01 7.09
N ARG A 237 -2.09 22.28 7.74
CA ARG A 237 -2.41 21.83 9.10
C ARG A 237 -3.92 21.51 9.22
N PRO A 238 -4.37 20.89 10.31
CA PRO A 238 -5.80 20.62 10.52
C PRO A 238 -6.63 21.89 10.45
N HIS A 239 -7.85 21.79 9.87
CA HIS A 239 -8.83 22.85 9.86
C HIS A 239 -10.25 22.27 9.95
N GLY A 240 -11.05 22.73 10.90
CA GLY A 240 -12.36 22.16 11.19
C GLY A 240 -12.25 20.64 11.44
N ASN A 241 -13.09 19.88 10.77
CA ASN A 241 -13.10 18.41 10.87
C ASN A 241 -12.10 17.71 9.94
N TRP A 242 -11.36 18.48 9.13
CA TRP A 242 -10.38 17.90 8.23
C TRP A 242 -8.99 17.85 8.87
N THR A 243 -8.30 16.74 8.66
CA THR A 243 -6.92 16.56 9.12
C THR A 243 -6.04 16.00 8.01
N PRO A 244 -4.77 16.43 7.91
CA PRO A 244 -3.79 15.83 7.01
C PRO A 244 -3.65 14.32 7.21
N LYS A 245 -3.24 13.59 6.17
CA LYS A 245 -3.17 12.11 6.19
C LYS A 245 -2.26 11.55 7.29
N THR A 246 -1.16 12.25 7.58
CA THR A 246 -0.17 11.85 8.60
C THR A 246 0.26 13.07 9.41
N ARG A 247 0.82 12.87 10.60
CA ARG A 247 1.39 13.96 11.41
C ARG A 247 2.52 14.70 10.69
N ALA A 248 3.36 13.99 9.94
CA ALA A 248 4.43 14.59 9.14
C ALA A 248 3.90 15.49 7.99
N SER A 249 2.63 15.37 7.63
CA SER A 249 2.00 16.24 6.63
C SER A 249 1.73 17.65 7.15
N ILE A 250 1.78 17.88 8.47
CA ILE A 250 1.66 19.22 9.08
C ILE A 250 2.99 19.94 8.87
N ARG A 251 2.98 20.98 8.05
CA ARG A 251 4.19 21.71 7.64
C ARG A 251 3.86 23.10 7.10
N GLN A 252 4.88 23.93 7.02
CA GLN A 252 4.84 25.20 6.26
C GLN A 252 5.71 25.05 5.01
N VAL A 253 5.28 25.66 3.92
CA VAL A 253 5.98 25.63 2.63
C VAL A 253 5.97 27.04 2.05
N PRO A 254 7.11 27.57 1.59
CA PRO A 254 7.16 28.84 0.89
C PRO A 254 6.48 28.75 -0.47
N ILE A 255 5.90 29.86 -0.90
CA ILE A 255 5.34 30.06 -2.26
C ILE A 255 6.03 31.24 -2.92
N SER A 256 5.98 31.31 -4.24
CA SER A 256 6.49 32.47 -4.97
C SER A 256 5.64 33.72 -4.69
N ARG A 257 6.24 34.90 -4.88
CA ARG A 257 5.52 36.19 -4.79
C ARG A 257 4.36 36.21 -5.77
N ASP A 258 4.56 35.79 -7.01
CA ASP A 258 3.50 35.76 -8.04
C ASP A 258 2.30 34.92 -7.59
N LEU A 259 2.52 33.77 -6.97
CA LEU A 259 1.43 32.95 -6.45
C LEU A 259 0.76 33.62 -5.24
N ALA A 260 1.54 34.29 -4.37
CA ALA A 260 0.95 35.06 -3.25
C ALA A 260 0.05 36.16 -3.74
N ASP A 261 0.46 36.90 -4.80
CA ASP A 261 -0.33 37.95 -5.42
C ASP A 261 -1.59 37.42 -6.11
N GLU A 262 -1.49 36.26 -6.78
CA GLU A 262 -2.66 35.56 -7.34
C GLU A 262 -3.64 35.11 -6.24
N LEU A 263 -3.15 34.60 -5.12
CA LEU A 263 -4.01 34.24 -3.99
C LEU A 263 -4.62 35.47 -3.36
N ALA A 264 -3.89 36.59 -3.24
CA ALA A 264 -4.40 37.86 -2.71
C ALA A 264 -5.57 38.39 -3.54
N ALA A 265 -5.56 38.16 -4.86
CA ALA A 265 -6.62 38.59 -5.79
C ALA A 265 -7.88 37.73 -5.71
N LEU A 266 -7.86 36.59 -5.02
CA LEU A 266 -9.04 35.73 -4.89
C LEU A 266 -10.08 36.35 -3.93
N PRO A 267 -11.39 36.19 -4.22
CA PRO A 267 -12.44 36.63 -3.32
C PRO A 267 -12.41 35.86 -1.99
N ARG A 268 -12.54 36.60 -0.87
CA ARG A 268 -12.55 36.03 0.49
C ARG A 268 -13.99 35.81 1.00
N GLU A 269 -14.79 35.07 0.22
CA GLU A 269 -16.20 34.80 0.54
C GLU A 269 -16.39 33.57 1.46
N SER A 270 -15.31 32.89 1.79
CA SER A 270 -15.30 31.66 2.59
C SER A 270 -14.06 31.62 3.47
N GLU A 271 -14.11 30.82 4.53
CA GLU A 271 -12.91 30.47 5.31
C GLU A 271 -11.83 29.73 4.48
N PHE A 272 -12.26 29.03 3.41
CA PHE A 272 -11.36 28.32 2.51
C PHE A 272 -10.87 29.22 1.37
N VAL A 273 -9.60 29.09 1.02
CA VAL A 273 -8.99 29.79 -0.14
C VAL A 273 -9.65 29.34 -1.45
N PHE A 274 -10.05 28.07 -1.52
CA PHE A 274 -10.71 27.49 -2.70
C PHE A 274 -12.10 26.96 -2.32
N PRO A 275 -13.12 27.83 -2.31
CA PRO A 275 -14.47 27.42 -1.93
C PRO A 275 -15.09 26.48 -2.96
N GLY A 276 -15.92 25.57 -2.47
CA GLY A 276 -16.74 24.68 -3.28
C GLY A 276 -18.03 25.33 -3.77
N LYS A 277 -18.91 24.51 -4.35
CA LYS A 277 -20.24 24.96 -4.78
C LYS A 277 -21.21 25.20 -3.63
N SER A 278 -21.03 24.46 -2.53
CA SER A 278 -21.86 24.59 -1.33
C SER A 278 -21.26 25.62 -0.37
N PRO A 279 -22.04 26.53 0.18
CA PRO A 279 -21.57 27.52 1.15
C PRO A 279 -20.81 26.88 2.32
N GLY A 280 -19.70 27.48 2.74
CA GLY A 280 -18.86 26.98 3.83
C GLY A 280 -18.19 25.61 3.59
N LYS A 281 -18.17 25.12 2.37
CA LYS A 281 -17.48 23.89 2.00
C LYS A 281 -16.31 24.18 1.07
N PRO A 282 -15.18 23.50 1.21
CA PRO A 282 -14.07 23.61 0.27
C PRO A 282 -14.42 22.94 -1.06
N ILE A 283 -13.62 23.21 -2.09
CA ILE A 283 -13.69 22.46 -3.33
C ILE A 283 -13.36 20.97 -3.06
N GLU A 284 -14.15 20.08 -3.62
CA GLU A 284 -13.97 18.63 -3.38
C GLU A 284 -13.26 17.91 -4.52
N ASN A 285 -13.39 18.44 -5.74
CA ASN A 285 -12.95 17.74 -6.93
C ASN A 285 -12.67 18.68 -8.10
N ILE A 286 -11.52 18.50 -8.74
CA ILE A 286 -11.14 19.22 -9.96
C ILE A 286 -10.88 18.27 -11.14
N LYS A 287 -11.16 16.97 -10.98
CA LYS A 287 -10.72 15.94 -11.93
C LYS A 287 -11.18 16.20 -13.35
N ARG A 288 -12.47 16.56 -13.54
CA ARG A 288 -13.02 16.82 -14.87
C ARG A 288 -12.35 18.02 -15.53
N ALA A 289 -12.32 19.18 -14.86
CA ALA A 289 -11.70 20.38 -15.39
C ALA A 289 -10.21 20.20 -15.65
N PHE A 290 -9.51 19.53 -14.73
CA PHE A 290 -8.09 19.22 -14.89
C PHE A 290 -7.84 18.28 -16.07
N GLN A 291 -8.64 17.24 -16.24
CA GLN A 291 -8.52 16.31 -17.36
C GLN A 291 -8.76 17.02 -18.70
N THR A 292 -9.80 17.85 -18.80
CA THR A 292 -10.07 18.67 -19.99
C THR A 292 -8.89 19.58 -20.34
N ALA A 293 -8.27 20.22 -19.34
CA ALA A 293 -7.09 21.05 -19.54
C ALA A 293 -5.87 20.25 -20.02
N VAL A 294 -5.65 19.04 -19.47
CA VAL A 294 -4.58 18.14 -19.91
C VAL A 294 -4.78 17.71 -21.37
N GLU A 295 -6.01 17.38 -21.77
CA GLU A 295 -6.35 17.03 -23.15
C GLU A 295 -6.13 18.21 -24.11
N ALA A 296 -6.54 19.41 -23.71
CA ALA A 296 -6.34 20.64 -24.48
C ALA A 296 -4.85 21.01 -24.64
N ALA A 297 -4.04 20.76 -23.63
CA ALA A 297 -2.59 21.00 -23.65
C ALA A 297 -1.82 20.03 -24.60
N LYS A 298 -2.47 18.96 -25.09
CA LYS A 298 -1.92 18.00 -26.07
C LYS A 298 -0.53 17.49 -25.73
N ILE A 299 -0.31 17.10 -24.49
CA ILE A 299 0.98 16.62 -24.02
C ILE A 299 1.16 15.15 -24.41
N THR A 300 2.23 14.85 -25.14
CA THR A 300 2.53 13.49 -25.62
C THR A 300 3.97 13.07 -25.29
N ARG A 301 4.20 11.76 -25.23
CA ARG A 301 5.52 11.14 -25.21
C ARG A 301 5.51 9.98 -26.22
N TYR A 302 6.51 9.96 -27.11
CA TYR A 302 6.61 8.96 -28.17
C TYR A 302 5.30 8.86 -28.99
N GLY A 303 4.67 10.02 -29.29
CA GLY A 303 3.42 10.10 -30.06
C GLY A 303 2.15 9.66 -29.31
N LYS A 304 2.24 9.29 -28.03
CA LYS A 304 1.07 8.87 -27.24
C LYS A 304 0.74 9.91 -26.17
N PRO A 305 -0.56 10.20 -25.91
CA PRO A 305 -0.97 11.05 -24.80
C PRO A 305 -0.49 10.47 -23.47
N ILE A 306 0.03 11.33 -22.59
CA ILE A 306 0.42 10.91 -21.25
C ILE A 306 -0.68 11.22 -20.24
N ARG A 307 -0.83 10.33 -19.27
CA ARG A 307 -1.78 10.53 -18.17
C ARG A 307 -1.19 11.43 -17.10
N ILE A 308 -1.69 12.67 -17.02
CA ILE A 308 -1.34 13.61 -15.97
C ILE A 308 -2.53 13.78 -15.02
N THR A 309 -2.27 13.80 -13.74
CA THR A 309 -3.25 13.99 -12.65
C THR A 309 -2.70 15.03 -11.67
N PRO A 310 -3.51 15.63 -10.78
CA PRO A 310 -2.97 16.49 -9.74
C PRO A 310 -1.90 15.81 -8.87
N HIS A 311 -1.98 14.49 -8.68
CA HIS A 311 -0.93 13.75 -7.97
C HIS A 311 0.37 13.63 -8.79
N THR A 312 0.26 13.59 -10.12
CA THR A 312 1.43 13.61 -11.03
C THR A 312 2.18 14.93 -10.90
N LEU A 313 1.49 16.08 -10.68
CA LEU A 313 2.14 17.37 -10.44
C LEU A 313 3.00 17.33 -9.18
N ARG A 314 2.48 16.78 -8.08
CA ARG A 314 3.27 16.61 -6.86
C ARG A 314 4.53 15.77 -7.10
N LYS A 315 4.41 14.71 -7.91
CA LYS A 315 5.56 13.88 -8.30
C LYS A 315 6.54 14.69 -9.15
N ALA A 316 6.03 15.47 -10.11
CA ALA A 316 6.84 16.32 -10.96
C ALA A 316 7.66 17.31 -10.15
N THR A 317 7.01 18.07 -9.26
CA THR A 317 7.69 19.04 -8.39
C THR A 317 8.75 18.38 -7.51
N ALA A 318 8.44 17.22 -6.94
CA ALA A 318 9.42 16.49 -6.15
C ALA A 318 10.64 16.07 -6.98
N THR A 319 10.42 15.67 -8.24
CA THR A 319 11.48 15.31 -9.18
C THR A 319 12.32 16.53 -9.58
N TRP A 320 11.69 17.65 -9.92
CA TRP A 320 12.39 18.90 -10.25
C TRP A 320 13.23 19.39 -9.07
N LEU A 321 12.67 19.43 -7.88
CA LEU A 321 13.42 19.82 -6.67
C LEU A 321 14.62 18.90 -6.40
N ALA A 322 14.47 17.60 -6.61
CA ALA A 322 15.52 16.63 -6.35
C ALA A 322 16.63 16.67 -7.42
N ILE A 323 16.25 16.76 -8.69
CA ILE A 323 17.16 16.60 -9.82
C ILE A 323 17.65 17.97 -10.33
N ASP A 324 16.72 18.85 -10.71
CA ASP A 324 17.07 20.12 -11.35
C ASP A 324 17.64 21.12 -10.35
N HIS A 325 17.05 21.17 -9.14
CA HIS A 325 17.47 22.09 -8.07
C HIS A 325 18.37 21.44 -7.02
N ARG A 326 18.66 20.14 -7.12
CA ARG A 326 19.57 19.40 -6.23
C ARG A 326 19.26 19.60 -4.73
N VAL A 327 17.98 19.74 -4.40
CA VAL A 327 17.53 19.98 -3.03
C VAL A 327 17.85 18.76 -2.15
N PRO A 328 18.55 18.95 -1.00
CA PRO A 328 18.86 17.85 -0.11
C PRO A 328 17.63 17.07 0.31
N GLN A 329 17.74 15.74 0.38
CA GLN A 329 16.64 14.81 0.62
C GLN A 329 15.82 15.17 1.88
N ARG A 330 16.46 15.62 2.95
CA ARG A 330 15.76 16.05 4.18
C ARG A 330 14.85 17.25 3.95
N ILE A 331 15.30 18.23 3.18
CA ILE A 331 14.51 19.42 2.83
C ILE A 331 13.36 18.99 1.91
N LEU A 332 13.63 18.16 0.92
CA LEU A 332 12.61 17.60 0.04
C LEU A 332 11.52 16.85 0.84
N GLN A 333 11.91 15.98 1.78
CA GLN A 333 10.97 15.27 2.66
C GLN A 333 10.13 16.23 3.49
N SER A 334 10.70 17.33 3.98
CA SER A 334 9.96 18.34 4.75
C SER A 334 8.92 19.07 3.87
N ILE A 335 9.29 19.46 2.64
CA ILE A 335 8.37 20.09 1.68
C ILE A 335 7.22 19.12 1.34
N LEU A 336 7.52 17.86 1.09
CA LEU A 336 6.54 16.84 0.75
C LEU A 336 5.67 16.40 1.94
N GLY A 337 6.07 16.68 3.16
CA GLY A 337 5.41 16.15 4.36
C GLY A 337 5.51 14.63 4.45
N HIS A 338 6.71 14.10 4.20
CA HIS A 338 7.08 12.72 4.45
C HIS A 338 7.78 12.58 5.79
N ALA A 339 7.57 11.45 6.47
CA ALA A 339 8.32 11.16 7.68
C ALA A 339 9.83 11.03 7.36
N PRO A 340 10.74 11.47 8.24
CA PRO A 340 12.16 11.23 8.09
C PRO A 340 12.46 9.75 7.88
N GLY A 341 13.34 9.42 6.92
CA GLY A 341 13.67 8.03 6.57
C GLY A 341 12.59 7.29 5.78
N SER A 342 11.56 7.97 5.30
CA SER A 342 10.54 7.35 4.44
C SER A 342 11.12 6.94 3.09
N SER A 343 11.09 5.63 2.80
CA SER A 343 11.49 5.08 1.48
C SER A 343 10.57 5.51 0.33
N VAL A 344 9.47 6.20 0.62
CA VAL A 344 8.54 6.71 -0.39
C VAL A 344 9.22 7.77 -1.25
N THR A 345 10.06 8.63 -0.66
CA THR A 345 10.80 9.65 -1.40
C THR A 345 11.76 8.98 -2.39
N ASP A 346 12.54 8.01 -1.94
CA ASP A 346 13.53 7.30 -2.76
C ASP A 346 12.87 6.50 -3.89
N ARG A 347 11.80 5.79 -3.57
CA ARG A 347 11.14 4.88 -4.51
C ARG A 347 10.35 5.59 -5.61
N TYR A 348 9.75 6.75 -5.32
CA TYR A 348 8.79 7.39 -6.23
C TYR A 348 9.25 8.72 -6.79
N TYR A 349 10.23 9.39 -6.18
CA TYR A 349 10.64 10.73 -6.58
C TYR A 349 12.11 10.83 -7.00
N VAL A 350 12.92 9.84 -6.68
CA VAL A 350 14.33 9.75 -7.11
C VAL A 350 14.50 8.65 -8.17
N SER A 351 13.51 8.47 -9.06
CA SER A 351 13.82 7.77 -10.29
C SER A 351 14.71 8.69 -11.11
N SER A 352 16.02 8.47 -11.02
CA SER A 352 17.01 9.16 -11.82
C SER A 352 16.61 9.04 -13.30
N SER A 353 16.30 10.15 -13.96
CA SER A 353 16.19 10.16 -15.41
C SER A 353 17.54 9.70 -15.98
N ASP A 354 17.55 9.04 -17.13
CA ASP A 354 18.82 8.67 -17.78
C ASP A 354 19.67 9.90 -18.07
N GLU A 355 19.04 11.07 -18.24
CA GLU A 355 19.69 12.37 -18.36
C GLU A 355 20.44 12.74 -17.08
N ALA A 356 19.84 12.62 -15.90
CA ALA A 356 20.51 12.89 -14.63
C ALA A 356 21.66 11.91 -14.37
N LYS A 357 21.54 10.65 -14.80
CA LYS A 357 22.63 9.67 -14.72
C LYS A 357 23.77 10.05 -15.66
N ARG A 358 23.47 10.46 -16.90
CA ARG A 358 24.48 10.92 -17.87
C ARG A 358 25.21 12.15 -17.34
N GLN A 359 24.48 13.15 -16.83
CA GLN A 359 25.05 14.35 -16.24
C GLN A 359 25.98 14.00 -15.06
N ALA A 360 25.51 13.19 -14.12
CA ALA A 360 26.30 12.76 -12.96
C ALA A 360 27.60 12.01 -13.36
N VAL A 361 27.55 11.24 -14.45
CA VAL A 361 28.71 10.53 -14.97
C VAL A 361 29.66 11.48 -15.78
N SER A 362 29.09 12.43 -16.53
CA SER A 362 29.90 13.40 -17.30
C SER A 362 30.62 14.41 -16.41
N ASP A 363 30.11 14.66 -15.19
CA ASP A 363 30.75 15.53 -14.20
C ASP A 363 31.91 14.82 -13.45
N LEU A 364 32.11 13.52 -13.69
CA LEU A 364 33.28 12.78 -13.19
C LEU A 364 34.47 13.03 -14.13
N SER A 365 35.31 13.96 -13.78
CA SER A 365 36.65 14.12 -14.43
C SER A 365 37.59 13.04 -13.89
N ILE A 366 37.65 11.90 -14.57
CA ILE A 366 38.65 10.84 -14.35
C ILE A 366 39.66 10.89 -15.52
#